data_3c9b4a94e864439cf14254e34d8d70cc
#
_entry.id   3c9b4a94e864439cf14254e34d8d70cc
#
_cell.length_a   1.000
_cell.length_b   1.000
_cell.length_c   1.000
_cell.angle_alpha   90.00
_cell.angle_beta   90.00
_cell.angle_gamma   90.00
#
_symmetry.space_group_name_H-M   'P 1'
#
loop_
_entity.id
_entity.type
_entity.pdbx_description
1 polymer ?
#
loop_
_entity_poly.entity_id
_entity_poly.type
_entity_poly.pdbx_seq_one_letter_code
_entity_poly.pdbx_strand_id
1 'polypeptide(L)'
;MRLTLDTNVLVSAFIARHGHSANLHELALTAESIELILSEKILRELEDLLTRDEVRVRFSYTHQDVRKRVNALRKSTIIVPVRSRFKVVKEDPKDDIVLNTAYDGRAHYIVSGDKHLLKVRRFKGIRVVNPKQMMDIISKGFSDLVLRS
;
A
#
# COMPACT_ATOMS: atom_id res chain seq x y z
N MET A 1 2.62 -6.18 -12.71
CA MET A 1 1.48 -6.02 -11.77
C MET A 1 1.67 -4.75 -10.96
N ARG A 2 0.66 -3.91 -10.95
CA ARG A 2 0.69 -2.64 -10.21
C ARG A 2 -0.20 -2.70 -8.98
N LEU A 3 0.37 -2.35 -7.83
CA LEU A 3 -0.33 -2.37 -6.54
C LEU A 3 -0.28 -0.98 -5.91
N THR A 4 -1.39 -0.56 -5.32
CA THR A 4 -1.41 0.58 -4.40
C THR A 4 -1.66 0.04 -2.99
N LEU A 5 -0.77 0.35 -2.06
CA LEU A 5 -0.92 -0.04 -0.67
C LEU A 5 -1.54 1.11 0.12
N ASP A 6 -2.59 0.80 0.87
CA ASP A 6 -3.18 1.75 1.80
C ASP A 6 -2.17 2.13 2.88
N THR A 7 -2.32 3.31 3.44
CA THR A 7 -1.41 3.83 4.46
C THR A 7 -1.25 2.88 5.65
N ASN A 8 -2.35 2.27 6.15
CA ASN A 8 -2.26 1.34 7.26
C ASN A 8 -1.49 0.06 6.93
N VAL A 9 -1.48 -0.38 5.69
CA VAL A 9 -0.61 -1.50 5.27
C VAL A 9 0.85 -1.08 5.32
N LEU A 10 1.17 0.14 4.88
CA LEU A 10 2.52 0.70 4.96
C LEU A 10 2.98 0.90 6.42
N VAL A 11 2.08 1.36 7.30
CA VAL A 11 2.35 1.50 8.74
C VAL A 11 2.64 0.13 9.34
N SER A 12 1.80 -0.86 9.07
CA SER A 12 2.00 -2.23 9.58
C SER A 12 3.32 -2.83 9.11
N ALA A 13 3.68 -2.61 7.86
CA ALA A 13 4.95 -3.09 7.30
C ALA A 13 6.16 -2.43 7.96
N PHE A 14 6.04 -1.16 8.37
CA PHE A 14 7.10 -0.45 9.06
C PHE A 14 7.27 -0.93 10.51
N ILE A 15 6.16 -1.11 11.22
CA ILE A 15 6.14 -1.45 12.64
C ILE A 15 6.43 -2.93 12.88
N ALA A 16 5.77 -3.81 12.14
CA ALA A 16 5.90 -5.26 12.29
C ALA A 16 6.99 -5.80 11.36
N ARG A 17 7.98 -6.50 11.93
CA ARG A 17 9.05 -7.13 11.14
C ARG A 17 8.58 -8.37 10.40
N HIS A 18 7.45 -8.95 10.84
CA HIS A 18 6.87 -10.18 10.31
C HIS A 18 5.39 -9.97 10.04
N GLY A 19 4.80 -10.82 9.22
CA GLY A 19 3.39 -10.79 8.90
C GLY A 19 3.15 -10.48 7.43
N HIS A 20 1.88 -10.52 7.04
CA HIS A 20 1.50 -10.38 5.63
C HIS A 20 1.87 -9.00 5.05
N SER A 21 1.66 -7.93 5.80
CA SER A 21 2.00 -6.57 5.33
C SER A 21 3.50 -6.40 5.12
N ALA A 22 4.32 -6.87 6.07
CA ALA A 22 5.78 -6.78 5.96
C ALA A 22 6.30 -7.61 4.79
N ASN A 23 5.80 -8.84 4.66
CA ASN A 23 6.21 -9.73 3.57
C ASN A 23 5.79 -9.19 2.21
N LEU A 24 4.58 -8.66 2.11
CA LEU A 24 4.09 -8.04 0.87
C LEU A 24 4.94 -6.83 0.49
N HIS A 25 5.22 -5.96 1.46
CA HIS A 25 6.03 -4.76 1.24
C HIS A 25 7.42 -5.12 0.70
N GLU A 26 8.09 -6.08 1.33
CA GLU A 26 9.40 -6.54 0.89
C GLU A 26 9.35 -7.13 -0.51
N LEU A 27 8.39 -8.01 -0.77
CA LEU A 27 8.22 -8.63 -2.07
C LEU A 27 7.94 -7.58 -3.16
N ALA A 28 7.10 -6.61 -2.86
CA ALA A 28 6.75 -5.56 -3.81
C ALA A 28 7.95 -4.66 -4.17
N LEU A 29 8.91 -4.50 -3.25
CA LEU A 29 10.11 -3.71 -3.51
C LEU A 29 11.22 -4.50 -4.20
N THR A 30 11.20 -5.83 -4.11
CA THR A 30 12.28 -6.68 -4.65
C THR A 30 11.90 -7.42 -5.93
N ALA A 31 10.63 -7.71 -6.17
CA ALA A 31 10.19 -8.42 -7.35
C ALA A 31 10.03 -7.47 -8.55
N GLU A 32 10.75 -7.73 -9.63
CA GLU A 32 10.69 -6.91 -10.85
C GLU A 32 9.30 -6.86 -11.47
N SER A 33 8.51 -7.92 -11.29
CA SER A 33 7.17 -8.03 -11.85
C SER A 33 6.12 -7.20 -11.11
N ILE A 34 6.48 -6.59 -9.98
CA ILE A 34 5.57 -5.82 -9.14
C ILE A 34 6.02 -4.37 -9.08
N GLU A 35 5.09 -3.46 -9.39
CA GLU A 35 5.31 -2.01 -9.27
C GLU A 35 4.36 -1.46 -8.21
N LEU A 36 4.89 -0.75 -7.22
CA LEU A 36 4.07 -0.03 -6.26
C LEU A 36 3.72 1.35 -6.81
N ILE A 37 2.44 1.67 -6.71
CA ILE A 37 1.89 2.97 -7.12
C ILE A 37 1.45 3.70 -5.87
N LEU A 38 2.12 4.79 -5.56
CA LEU A 38 1.81 5.63 -4.40
C LEU A 38 1.61 7.09 -4.84
N SER A 39 1.28 7.95 -3.90
CA SER A 39 1.18 9.39 -4.12
C SER A 39 1.80 10.16 -2.97
N GLU A 40 2.09 11.44 -3.18
CA GLU A 40 2.64 12.28 -2.11
C GLU A 40 1.68 12.36 -0.91
N LYS A 41 0.37 12.35 -1.15
CA LYS A 41 -0.62 12.36 -0.06
C LYS A 41 -0.54 11.12 0.80
N ILE A 42 -0.36 9.94 0.19
CA ILE A 42 -0.17 8.69 0.93
C ILE A 42 1.12 8.75 1.75
N LEU A 43 2.21 9.23 1.15
CA LEU A 43 3.49 9.35 1.87
C LEU A 43 3.42 10.33 3.03
N ARG A 44 2.71 11.46 2.87
CA ARG A 44 2.50 12.42 3.95
C ARG A 44 1.69 11.83 5.08
N GLU A 45 0.63 11.13 4.77
CA GLU A 45 -0.19 10.45 5.78
C GLU A 45 0.63 9.41 6.54
N LEU A 46 1.46 8.64 5.83
CA LEU A 46 2.37 7.68 6.44
C LEU A 46 3.33 8.38 7.42
N GLU A 47 3.95 9.45 6.98
CA GLU A 47 4.87 10.23 7.82
C GLU A 47 4.16 10.80 9.05
N ASP A 48 2.97 11.39 8.86
CA ASP A 48 2.19 11.97 9.95
C ASP A 48 1.79 10.92 10.99
N LEU A 49 1.37 9.75 10.56
CA LEU A 49 1.01 8.66 11.47
C LEU A 49 2.22 8.12 12.24
N LEU A 50 3.33 7.91 11.55
CA LEU A 50 4.53 7.31 12.15
C LEU A 50 5.29 8.27 13.06
N THR A 51 5.14 9.58 12.87
CA THR A 51 5.84 10.57 13.72
C THR A 51 5.07 10.96 14.97
N ARG A 52 3.86 10.43 15.18
CA ARG A 52 3.11 10.64 16.42
C ARG A 52 3.87 10.04 17.58
N ASP A 53 4.00 10.81 18.67
CA ASP A 53 4.80 10.41 19.83
C ASP A 53 4.36 9.09 20.44
N GLU A 54 3.04 8.86 20.59
CA GLU A 54 2.52 7.63 21.16
C GLU A 54 2.87 6.38 20.32
N VAL A 55 2.97 6.52 19.00
CA VAL A 55 3.36 5.42 18.12
C VAL A 55 4.86 5.22 18.14
N ARG A 56 5.61 6.31 17.99
CA ARG A 56 7.07 6.30 17.94
C ARG A 56 7.68 5.74 19.22
N VAL A 57 7.18 6.18 20.38
CA VAL A 57 7.68 5.71 21.68
C VAL A 57 7.33 4.25 21.91
N ARG A 58 6.09 3.85 21.56
CA ARG A 58 5.64 2.46 21.75
C ARG A 58 6.50 1.46 20.96
N PHE A 59 6.89 1.80 19.74
CA PHE A 59 7.62 0.90 18.84
C PHE A 59 9.10 1.24 18.71
N SER A 60 9.59 2.19 19.51
CA SER A 60 11.03 2.50 19.70
C SER A 60 11.79 2.82 18.40
N TYR A 61 11.22 3.69 17.56
CA TYR A 61 11.92 4.19 16.39
C TYR A 61 12.04 5.72 16.43
N THR A 62 12.91 6.28 15.62
CA THR A 62 13.20 7.72 15.58
C THR A 62 12.52 8.40 14.39
N HIS A 63 12.45 9.74 14.44
CA HIS A 63 12.02 10.54 13.28
C HIS A 63 12.90 10.27 12.06
N GLN A 64 14.20 10.03 12.27
CA GLN A 64 15.12 9.72 11.18
C GLN A 64 14.78 8.39 10.52
N ASP A 65 14.38 7.38 11.30
CA ASP A 65 13.95 6.09 10.77
C ASP A 65 12.75 6.26 9.84
N VAL A 66 11.80 7.11 10.22
CA VAL A 66 10.62 7.41 9.40
C VAL A 66 11.02 8.09 8.09
N ARG A 67 11.89 9.11 8.17
CA ARG A 67 12.36 9.83 6.97
C ARG A 67 13.10 8.90 6.01
N LYS A 68 13.92 7.99 6.52
CA LYS A 68 14.61 7.01 5.69
C LYS A 68 13.63 6.11 4.94
N ARG A 69 12.58 5.65 5.62
CA ARG A 69 11.56 4.80 5.00
C ARG A 69 10.78 5.57 3.93
N VAL A 70 10.33 6.77 4.25
CA VAL A 70 9.56 7.60 3.30
C VAL A 70 10.41 7.93 2.07
N ASN A 71 11.67 8.31 2.26
CA ASN A 71 12.58 8.59 1.16
C ASN A 71 12.87 7.34 0.31
N ALA A 72 13.03 6.19 0.94
CA ALA A 72 13.22 4.92 0.23
C ALA A 72 11.99 4.57 -0.62
N LEU A 73 10.79 4.74 -0.09
CA LEU A 73 9.56 4.53 -0.82
C LEU A 73 9.46 5.48 -2.02
N ARG A 74 9.78 6.75 -1.81
CA ARG A 74 9.73 7.76 -2.88
C ARG A 74 10.67 7.40 -4.04
N LYS A 75 11.82 6.81 -3.73
CA LYS A 75 12.80 6.41 -4.76
C LYS A 75 12.47 5.08 -5.42
N SER A 76 11.82 4.17 -4.70
CA SER A 76 11.61 2.79 -5.14
C SER A 76 10.22 2.52 -5.72
N THR A 77 9.32 3.50 -5.67
CA THR A 77 7.94 3.35 -6.12
C THR A 77 7.61 4.38 -7.19
N ILE A 78 6.50 4.15 -7.87
CA ILE A 78 5.98 5.13 -8.84
C ILE A 78 5.09 6.10 -8.08
N ILE A 79 5.49 7.36 -8.05
CA ILE A 79 4.71 8.43 -7.41
C ILE A 79 3.88 9.11 -8.48
N VAL A 80 2.57 8.91 -8.43
CA VAL A 80 1.67 9.47 -9.44
C VAL A 80 1.09 10.80 -8.99
N PRO A 81 0.99 11.78 -9.90
CA PRO A 81 0.21 12.98 -9.63
C PRO A 81 -1.27 12.62 -9.65
N VAL A 82 -1.96 12.84 -8.52
CA VAL A 82 -3.38 12.50 -8.38
C VAL A 82 -4.22 13.66 -8.89
N ARG A 83 -5.01 13.40 -9.93
CA ARG A 83 -5.91 14.38 -10.55
C ARG A 83 -7.37 14.03 -10.33
N SER A 84 -7.68 12.74 -10.16
CA SER A 84 -9.03 12.25 -9.91
C SER A 84 -9.55 12.70 -8.55
N ARG A 85 -10.86 12.88 -8.44
CA ARG A 85 -11.53 13.37 -7.23
C ARG A 85 -12.77 12.54 -6.91
N PHE A 86 -12.68 11.22 -7.08
CA PHE A 86 -13.78 10.32 -6.73
C PHE A 86 -14.04 10.34 -5.23
N LYS A 87 -15.32 10.35 -4.86
CA LYS A 87 -15.79 10.30 -3.48
C LYS A 87 -16.65 9.05 -3.34
N VAL A 88 -16.06 7.98 -2.86
CA VAL A 88 -16.67 6.65 -2.81
C VAL A 88 -16.92 6.20 -1.38
N VAL A 89 -15.94 6.39 -0.49
CA VAL A 89 -16.01 5.93 0.90
C VAL A 89 -16.50 7.07 1.78
N LYS A 90 -17.80 7.06 2.08
CA LYS A 90 -18.45 8.13 2.86
C LYS A 90 -18.00 8.16 4.32
N GLU A 91 -17.69 6.99 4.87
CA GLU A 91 -17.32 6.83 6.28
C GLU A 91 -15.92 7.35 6.58
N ASP A 92 -15.02 7.32 5.58
CA ASP A 92 -13.65 7.80 5.75
C ASP A 92 -13.15 8.41 4.44
N PRO A 93 -13.15 9.76 4.34
CA PRO A 93 -12.65 10.45 3.14
C PRO A 93 -11.18 10.18 2.83
N LYS A 94 -10.38 9.75 3.80
CA LYS A 94 -8.97 9.39 3.58
C LYS A 94 -8.82 8.16 2.68
N ASP A 95 -9.79 7.24 2.72
CA ASP A 95 -9.79 6.07 1.86
C ASP A 95 -9.93 6.44 0.38
N ASP A 96 -10.57 7.58 0.08
CA ASP A 96 -10.69 8.08 -1.27
C ASP A 96 -9.33 8.46 -1.88
N ILE A 97 -8.36 8.87 -1.06
CA ILE A 97 -7.00 9.17 -1.51
C ILE A 97 -6.37 7.93 -2.14
N VAL A 98 -6.56 6.78 -1.52
CA VAL A 98 -6.04 5.49 -1.99
C VAL A 98 -6.70 5.11 -3.32
N LEU A 99 -8.03 5.24 -3.39
CA LEU A 99 -8.78 4.94 -4.61
C LEU A 99 -8.36 5.82 -5.78
N ASN A 100 -8.23 7.13 -5.54
CA ASN A 100 -7.83 8.09 -6.57
C ASN A 100 -6.39 7.86 -7.03
N THR A 101 -5.48 7.55 -6.09
CA THR A 101 -4.09 7.22 -6.42
C THR A 101 -4.04 5.97 -7.32
N ALA A 102 -4.74 4.91 -6.93
CA ALA A 102 -4.78 3.68 -7.68
C ALA A 102 -5.37 3.86 -9.07
N TYR A 103 -6.44 4.64 -9.18
CA TYR A 103 -7.08 4.94 -10.46
C TYR A 103 -6.13 5.68 -11.39
N ASP A 104 -5.53 6.78 -10.93
CA ASP A 104 -4.63 7.58 -11.77
C ASP A 104 -3.34 6.83 -12.10
N GLY A 105 -2.88 5.95 -11.24
CA GLY A 105 -1.71 5.11 -11.47
C GLY A 105 -2.01 3.82 -12.23
N ARG A 106 -3.25 3.58 -12.60
CA ARG A 106 -3.69 2.36 -13.29
C ARG A 106 -3.31 1.10 -12.54
N ALA A 107 -3.50 1.09 -11.23
CA ALA A 107 -3.24 -0.08 -10.42
C ALA A 107 -4.20 -1.22 -10.74
N HIS A 108 -3.72 -2.44 -10.59
CA HIS A 108 -4.56 -3.65 -10.73
C HIS A 108 -5.25 -3.99 -9.41
N TYR A 109 -4.57 -3.71 -8.29
CA TYR A 109 -5.06 -4.01 -6.95
C TYR A 109 -4.81 -2.86 -6.00
N ILE A 110 -5.74 -2.68 -5.07
CA ILE A 110 -5.56 -1.88 -3.86
C ILE A 110 -5.48 -2.86 -2.70
N VAL A 111 -4.46 -2.72 -1.86
CA VAL A 111 -4.27 -3.57 -0.67
C VAL A 111 -4.53 -2.74 0.57
N SER A 112 -5.46 -3.17 1.39
CA SER A 112 -5.86 -2.47 2.60
C SER A 112 -6.28 -3.46 3.70
N GLY A 113 -6.13 -3.05 4.95
CA GLY A 113 -6.70 -3.74 6.10
C GLY A 113 -7.99 -3.10 6.59
N ASP A 114 -8.40 -1.98 6.01
CA ASP A 114 -9.57 -1.23 6.43
C ASP A 114 -10.85 -1.88 5.90
N LYS A 115 -11.78 -2.20 6.81
CA LYS A 115 -13.04 -2.87 6.45
C LYS A 115 -13.93 -2.04 5.53
N HIS A 116 -13.91 -0.71 5.66
CA HIS A 116 -14.73 0.17 4.81
C HIS A 116 -14.22 0.15 3.37
N LEU A 117 -12.90 0.18 3.19
CA LEU A 117 -12.31 0.09 1.87
C LEU A 117 -12.47 -1.32 1.27
N LEU A 118 -12.31 -2.36 2.08
CA LEU A 118 -12.50 -3.75 1.65
C LEU A 118 -13.92 -4.04 1.19
N LYS A 119 -14.93 -3.38 1.75
CA LYS A 119 -16.33 -3.51 1.34
C LYS A 119 -16.56 -3.02 -0.10
N VAL A 120 -15.74 -2.13 -0.60
CA VAL A 120 -15.85 -1.67 -1.99
C VAL A 120 -15.63 -2.81 -2.97
N ARG A 121 -14.76 -3.77 -2.64
CA ARG A 121 -14.41 -4.98 -3.41
C ARG A 121 -13.79 -4.69 -4.76
N ARG A 122 -14.38 -3.81 -5.55
CA ARG A 122 -13.90 -3.45 -6.88
C ARG A 122 -14.26 -2.01 -7.19
N PHE A 123 -13.30 -1.26 -7.69
CA PHE A 123 -13.49 0.15 -8.08
C PHE A 123 -12.86 0.37 -9.44
N LYS A 124 -13.71 0.68 -10.45
CA LYS A 124 -13.23 0.95 -11.81
C LYS A 124 -12.30 -0.14 -12.36
N GLY A 125 -12.64 -1.39 -12.09
CA GLY A 125 -11.82 -2.54 -12.50
C GLY A 125 -10.66 -2.88 -11.56
N ILE A 126 -10.41 -2.06 -10.54
CA ILE A 126 -9.34 -2.30 -9.56
C ILE A 126 -9.93 -3.12 -8.41
N ARG A 127 -9.32 -4.27 -8.10
CA ARG A 127 -9.77 -5.10 -6.98
C ARG A 127 -9.18 -4.60 -5.68
N VAL A 128 -10.01 -4.60 -4.63
CA VAL A 128 -9.59 -4.24 -3.26
C VAL A 128 -9.48 -5.52 -2.45
N VAL A 129 -8.28 -5.80 -1.95
CA VAL A 129 -7.98 -7.03 -1.21
C VAL A 129 -7.15 -6.72 0.04
N ASN A 130 -7.12 -7.65 0.99
CA ASN A 130 -6.26 -7.52 2.16
C ASN A 130 -4.85 -8.07 1.87
N PRO A 131 -3.85 -7.82 2.74
CA PRO A 131 -2.48 -8.28 2.50
C PRO A 131 -2.36 -9.79 2.32
N LYS A 132 -3.09 -10.58 3.09
CA LYS A 132 -3.07 -12.05 2.96
C LYS A 132 -3.59 -12.49 1.59
N GLN A 133 -4.72 -11.94 1.17
CA GLN A 133 -5.29 -12.24 -0.14
C GLN A 133 -4.32 -11.85 -1.26
N MET A 134 -3.66 -10.70 -1.13
CA MET A 134 -2.68 -10.28 -2.14
C MET A 134 -1.50 -11.21 -2.21
N MET A 135 -0.97 -11.68 -1.07
CA MET A 135 0.10 -12.67 -1.03
C MET A 135 -0.31 -13.97 -1.71
N ASP A 136 -1.54 -14.43 -1.48
CA ASP A 136 -2.07 -15.62 -2.13
C ASP A 136 -2.17 -15.45 -3.65
N ILE A 137 -2.64 -14.30 -4.11
CA ILE A 137 -2.73 -13.97 -5.54
C ILE A 137 -1.35 -14.00 -6.20
N ILE A 138 -0.36 -13.38 -5.56
CA ILE A 138 1.02 -13.33 -6.06
C ILE A 138 1.62 -14.73 -6.12
N SER A 139 1.47 -15.51 -5.06
CA SER A 139 1.98 -16.89 -4.97
C SER A 139 1.39 -17.78 -6.05
N LYS A 140 0.10 -17.65 -6.29
CA LYS A 140 -0.59 -18.42 -7.34
C LYS A 140 -0.08 -18.01 -8.73
N GLY A 141 0.14 -16.73 -8.95
CA GLY A 141 0.70 -16.24 -10.21
C GLY A 141 2.09 -16.81 -10.49
N PHE A 142 2.97 -16.87 -9.49
CA PHE A 142 4.29 -17.48 -9.63
C PHE A 142 4.20 -18.98 -9.89
N SER A 143 3.31 -19.69 -9.20
CA SER A 143 3.09 -21.12 -9.42
C SER A 143 2.62 -21.40 -10.84
N ASP A 144 1.71 -20.60 -11.37
CA ASP A 144 1.21 -20.73 -12.73
C ASP A 144 2.34 -20.50 -13.76
N LEU A 145 3.23 -19.54 -13.51
CA LEU A 145 4.39 -19.29 -14.38
C LEU A 145 5.35 -20.46 -14.39
N VAL A 146 5.62 -21.07 -13.25
CA VAL A 146 6.49 -22.24 -13.12
C VAL A 146 5.89 -23.44 -13.86
N LEU A 147 4.58 -23.66 -13.73
CA LEU A 147 3.89 -24.76 -14.39
C LEU A 147 3.84 -24.62 -15.92
N ARG A 148 3.89 -23.38 -16.43
CA ARG A 148 3.90 -23.10 -17.87
C ARG A 148 5.29 -23.18 -18.51
N SER A 149 6.32 -23.13 -17.68
CA SER A 149 7.70 -23.25 -18.16
C SER A 149 8.20 -24.67 -18.07
#